data_e77a6224e46a2e096bb0a8a4214bc480
#
_entry.id   e77a6224e46a2e096bb0a8a4214bc480
#
_cell.length_a   1.000
_cell.length_b   1.000
_cell.length_c   1.000
_cell.angle_alpha   90.00
_cell.angle_beta   90.00
_cell.angle_gamma   90.00
#
_symmetry.space_group_name_H-M   'P 1'
#
loop_
_entity.id
_entity.type
_entity.pdbx_description
1 polymer ?
#
loop_
_entity_poly.entity_id
_entity_poly.type
_entity_poly.pdbx_seq_one_letter_code
_entity_poly.pdbx_strand_id
1 'polypeptide(L)'
;MHVPAPNPRREYRLKQREQIDASPLLVEKFPRLKGLQVMLEYYDTDGMTKNGEMKCKLNIEHARAALWFACPGAECMEGDFDLSRVLAKAAAQRLKVVTGELRCGGTRKRGPHEKAPCRILLRYKLNLNYD
;
A
#
# COMPACT_ATOMS: atom_id res chain seq x y z
N MET A 1 -32.80 17.84 -8.34
CA MET A 1 -31.35 17.63 -8.43
C MET A 1 -30.99 16.29 -7.83
N HIS A 2 -30.35 15.44 -8.57
CA HIS A 2 -29.96 14.12 -8.09
C HIS A 2 -28.57 14.20 -7.45
N VAL A 3 -28.50 13.86 -6.17
CA VAL A 3 -27.23 13.77 -5.45
C VAL A 3 -26.79 12.31 -5.47
N PRO A 4 -25.61 12.00 -6.03
CA PRO A 4 -25.15 10.62 -6.06
C PRO A 4 -24.93 10.10 -4.65
N ALA A 5 -25.24 8.83 -4.45
CA ALA A 5 -25.00 8.17 -3.17
C ALA A 5 -23.51 8.23 -2.80
N PRO A 6 -23.16 8.41 -1.52
CA PRO A 6 -21.76 8.42 -1.11
C PRO A 6 -21.10 7.09 -1.46
N ASN A 7 -19.86 7.17 -1.96
CA ASN A 7 -19.06 6.00 -2.25
C ASN A 7 -18.02 5.81 -1.14
N PRO A 8 -18.21 4.83 -0.23
CA PRO A 8 -17.31 4.64 0.91
C PRO A 8 -15.86 4.38 0.50
N ARG A 9 -15.65 3.67 -0.61
CA ARG A 9 -14.32 3.38 -1.12
C ARG A 9 -13.60 4.66 -1.55
N ARG A 10 -14.30 5.55 -2.24
CA ARG A 10 -13.75 6.84 -2.66
C ARG A 10 -13.43 7.72 -1.47
N GLU A 11 -14.31 7.79 -0.50
CA GLU A 11 -14.10 8.57 0.72
C GLU A 11 -12.91 8.06 1.52
N TYR A 12 -12.79 6.75 1.66
CA TYR A 12 -11.66 6.12 2.33
C TYR A 12 -10.34 6.47 1.64
N ARG A 13 -10.30 6.38 0.31
CA ARG A 13 -9.10 6.71 -0.46
C ARG A 13 -8.72 8.18 -0.38
N LEU A 14 -9.69 9.08 -0.32
CA LEU A 14 -9.42 10.50 -0.15
C LEU A 14 -8.79 10.78 1.21
N LYS A 15 -9.30 10.17 2.27
CA LYS A 15 -8.72 10.29 3.62
C LYS A 15 -7.32 9.72 3.68
N GLN A 16 -7.12 8.57 3.07
CA GLN A 16 -5.80 7.94 2.98
C GLN A 16 -4.81 8.87 2.26
N ARG A 17 -5.24 9.48 1.15
CA ARG A 17 -4.42 10.41 0.39
C ARG A 17 -4.02 11.62 1.23
N GLU A 18 -4.95 12.18 2.01
CA GLU A 18 -4.67 13.29 2.91
C GLU A 18 -3.61 12.91 3.95
N GLN A 19 -3.70 11.71 4.52
CA GLN A 19 -2.72 11.22 5.49
C GLN A 19 -1.36 11.01 4.85
N ILE A 20 -1.30 10.48 3.64
CA ILE A 20 -0.04 10.31 2.91
C ILE A 20 0.58 11.68 2.64
N ASP A 21 -0.20 12.63 2.15
CA ASP A 21 0.29 13.98 1.81
C ASP A 21 0.73 14.76 3.06
N ALA A 22 0.19 14.44 4.23
CA ALA A 22 0.59 15.03 5.50
C ALA A 22 1.83 14.38 6.11
N SER A 23 2.27 13.22 5.61
CA SER A 23 3.46 12.56 6.12
C SER A 23 4.73 13.27 5.62
N PRO A 24 5.88 13.10 6.32
CA PRO A 24 7.13 13.71 5.87
C PRO A 24 7.59 13.13 4.54
N LEU A 25 8.45 13.85 3.83
CA LEU A 25 9.11 13.34 2.64
C LEU A 25 10.11 12.25 3.03
N LEU A 26 10.35 11.31 2.11
CA LEU A 26 11.33 10.25 2.35
C LEU A 26 12.71 10.82 2.68
N VAL A 27 13.13 11.86 1.96
CA VAL A 27 14.44 12.49 2.18
C VAL A 27 14.53 13.12 3.57
N GLU A 28 13.43 13.62 4.11
CA GLU A 28 13.40 14.21 5.45
C GLU A 28 13.46 13.15 6.54
N LYS A 29 12.72 12.06 6.36
CA LYS A 29 12.65 10.99 7.36
C LYS A 29 13.86 10.05 7.31
N PHE A 30 14.39 9.79 6.13
CA PHE A 30 15.52 8.88 5.91
C PHE A 30 16.61 9.60 5.11
N PRO A 31 17.40 10.49 5.75
CA PRO A 31 18.38 11.32 5.02
C PRO A 31 19.44 10.55 4.26
N ARG A 32 19.73 9.31 4.69
CA ARG A 32 20.74 8.48 4.05
C ARG A 32 20.19 7.60 2.94
N LEU A 33 18.88 7.52 2.81
CA LEU A 33 18.26 6.76 1.74
C LEU A 33 18.37 7.52 0.42
N LYS A 34 19.01 6.90 -0.58
CA LYS A 34 19.23 7.51 -1.89
C LYS A 34 18.38 6.94 -3.00
N GLY A 35 17.81 5.76 -2.80
CA GLY A 35 16.91 5.16 -3.76
C GLY A 35 16.01 4.14 -3.12
N LEU A 36 14.79 4.04 -3.65
CA LEU A 36 13.82 3.06 -3.21
C LEU A 36 13.04 2.56 -4.42
N GLN A 37 13.08 1.25 -4.62
CA GLN A 37 12.27 0.59 -5.63
C GLN A 37 11.28 -0.33 -4.94
N VAL A 38 10.01 -0.24 -5.33
CA VAL A 38 8.93 -1.03 -4.77
C VAL A 38 8.41 -1.98 -5.84
N MET A 39 8.33 -3.25 -5.49
CA MET A 39 7.77 -4.29 -6.35
C MET A 39 6.64 -4.97 -5.59
N LEU A 40 5.44 -4.95 -6.16
CA LEU A 40 4.25 -5.51 -5.56
C LEU A 40 3.64 -6.53 -6.50
N GLU A 41 3.27 -7.69 -5.93
CA GLU A 41 2.50 -8.71 -6.64
C GLU A 41 1.25 -9.01 -5.80
N TYR A 42 0.09 -8.92 -6.43
CA TYR A 42 -1.19 -9.18 -5.78
C TYR A 42 -1.73 -10.54 -6.21
N TYR A 43 -2.21 -11.27 -5.22
CA TYR A 43 -2.79 -12.60 -5.43
C TYR A 43 -4.18 -12.66 -4.79
N ASP A 44 -5.05 -13.47 -5.38
CA ASP A 44 -6.36 -13.74 -4.79
C ASP A 44 -6.22 -14.42 -3.42
N THR A 45 -7.35 -14.64 -2.76
CA THR A 45 -7.37 -15.22 -1.41
C THR A 45 -6.73 -16.59 -1.33
N ASP A 46 -6.64 -17.33 -2.46
CA ASP A 46 -5.95 -18.61 -2.54
C ASP A 46 -4.42 -18.48 -2.43
N GLY A 47 -3.89 -17.24 -2.57
CA GLY A 47 -2.46 -16.98 -2.55
C GLY A 47 -1.71 -17.51 -3.77
N MET A 48 -2.40 -17.97 -4.78
CA MET A 48 -1.82 -18.61 -5.98
C MET A 48 -2.19 -17.90 -7.27
N THR A 49 -3.42 -17.42 -7.38
CA THR A 49 -3.91 -16.76 -8.59
C THR A 49 -3.46 -15.30 -8.60
N LYS A 50 -2.50 -14.99 -9.46
CA LYS A 50 -1.97 -13.63 -9.58
C LYS A 50 -3.02 -12.70 -10.17
N ASN A 51 -3.27 -11.59 -9.48
CA ASN A 51 -4.32 -10.62 -9.80
C ASN A 51 -3.77 -9.28 -10.27
N GLY A 52 -2.49 -9.06 -10.16
CA GLY A 52 -1.86 -7.84 -10.63
C GLY A 52 -0.45 -7.69 -10.11
N GLU A 53 0.26 -6.71 -10.66
CA GLU A 53 1.59 -6.37 -10.22
C GLU A 53 1.87 -4.90 -10.44
N MET A 54 2.79 -4.35 -9.66
CA MET A 54 3.27 -2.99 -9.81
C MET A 54 4.75 -2.96 -9.51
N LYS A 55 5.49 -2.21 -10.31
CA LYS A 55 6.90 -1.96 -10.08
C LYS A 55 7.14 -0.47 -10.26
N CYS A 56 7.65 0.19 -9.24
CA CYS A 56 7.94 1.61 -9.35
C CYS A 56 9.23 1.98 -8.61
N LYS A 57 9.91 2.97 -9.17
CA LYS A 57 11.07 3.59 -8.54
C LYS A 57 10.61 4.93 -7.98
N LEU A 58 10.71 5.11 -6.67
CA LEU A 58 10.25 6.33 -6.03
C LEU A 58 11.31 7.42 -6.08
N ASN A 59 10.86 8.65 -6.32
CA ASN A 59 11.73 9.81 -6.22
C ASN A 59 11.83 10.19 -4.74
N ILE A 60 13.01 9.99 -4.15
CA ILE A 60 13.24 10.21 -2.71
C ILE A 60 12.95 11.65 -2.30
N GLU A 61 13.21 12.62 -3.17
CA GLU A 61 13.02 14.04 -2.85
C GLU A 61 11.55 14.47 -2.84
N HIS A 62 10.67 13.73 -3.54
CA HIS A 62 9.27 14.10 -3.70
C HIS A 62 8.29 13.10 -3.10
N ALA A 63 8.70 11.85 -2.89
CA ALA A 63 7.82 10.82 -2.35
C ALA A 63 7.66 10.97 -0.83
N ARG A 64 6.47 10.58 -0.34
CA ARG A 64 6.15 10.63 1.08
C ARG A 64 6.57 9.36 1.81
N ALA A 65 6.84 9.49 3.10
CA ALA A 65 7.28 8.36 3.93
C ALA A 65 6.15 7.40 4.27
N ALA A 66 4.89 7.84 4.20
CA ALA A 66 3.75 6.94 4.33
C ALA A 66 3.61 6.11 3.06
N LEU A 67 4.08 4.88 3.12
CA LEU A 67 4.13 3.97 1.97
C LEU A 67 2.91 3.06 2.00
N TRP A 68 1.77 3.58 1.52
CA TRP A 68 0.48 2.89 1.53
C TRP A 68 0.01 2.63 0.10
N PHE A 69 -0.46 1.42 -0.14
CA PHE A 69 -0.99 1.01 -1.44
C PHE A 69 -2.41 0.51 -1.28
N ALA A 70 -3.30 0.98 -2.14
CA ALA A 70 -4.69 0.55 -2.12
C ALA A 70 -4.82 -0.90 -2.56
N CYS A 71 -5.76 -1.63 -1.96
CA CYS A 71 -6.07 -2.99 -2.39
C CYS A 71 -6.70 -2.95 -3.80
N PRO A 72 -6.22 -3.77 -4.75
CA PRO A 72 -6.75 -3.79 -6.11
C PRO A 72 -8.06 -4.54 -6.24
N GLY A 73 -8.55 -5.19 -5.18
CA GLY A 73 -9.78 -5.95 -5.21
C GLY A 73 -10.97 -5.08 -5.61
N ALA A 74 -11.71 -5.49 -6.66
CA ALA A 74 -12.83 -4.72 -7.18
C ALA A 74 -13.92 -4.49 -6.14
N GLU A 75 -14.09 -5.44 -5.24
CA GLU A 75 -15.12 -5.43 -4.21
C GLU A 75 -14.61 -4.95 -2.85
N CYS A 76 -13.32 -4.65 -2.74
CA CYS A 76 -12.73 -4.21 -1.48
C CYS A 76 -13.09 -2.75 -1.20
N MET A 77 -13.67 -2.48 -0.04
CA MET A 77 -14.18 -1.15 0.29
C MET A 77 -13.15 -0.29 1.04
N GLU A 78 -12.38 -0.88 1.94
CA GLU A 78 -11.51 -0.14 2.85
C GLU A 78 -10.13 -0.82 2.98
N GLY A 79 -9.72 -1.51 1.93
CA GLY A 79 -8.47 -2.26 1.98
C GLY A 79 -7.27 -1.46 1.53
N ASP A 80 -6.20 -1.59 2.27
CA ASP A 80 -4.91 -1.06 1.88
C ASP A 80 -3.79 -1.96 2.41
N PHE A 81 -2.58 -1.64 1.95
CA PHE A 81 -1.36 -2.29 2.43
C PHE A 81 -0.39 -1.20 2.87
N ASP A 82 -0.10 -1.18 4.15
CA ASP A 82 0.81 -0.21 4.74
C ASP A 82 2.20 -0.82 4.90
N LEU A 83 3.15 -0.38 4.09
CA LEU A 83 4.54 -0.80 4.14
C LEU A 83 5.44 0.18 4.88
N SER A 84 4.86 1.19 5.53
CA SER A 84 5.64 2.24 6.20
C SER A 84 6.53 1.68 7.31
N ARG A 85 6.03 0.73 8.10
CA ARG A 85 6.81 0.09 9.17
C ARG A 85 7.92 -0.79 8.61
N VAL A 86 7.64 -1.49 7.53
CA VAL A 86 8.64 -2.32 6.84
C VAL A 86 9.77 -1.44 6.34
N LEU A 87 9.43 -0.32 5.71
CA LEU A 87 10.41 0.64 5.22
C LEU A 87 11.24 1.23 6.37
N ALA A 88 10.60 1.66 7.45
CA ALA A 88 11.28 2.27 8.59
C ALA A 88 12.26 1.29 9.23
N LYS A 89 11.85 0.03 9.42
CA LYS A 89 12.72 -1.02 9.99
C LYS A 89 13.89 -1.33 9.07
N ALA A 90 13.62 -1.45 7.78
CA ALA A 90 14.66 -1.72 6.78
C ALA A 90 15.70 -0.59 6.74
N ALA A 91 15.25 0.66 6.76
CA ALA A 91 16.15 1.81 6.74
C ALA A 91 16.97 1.90 8.03
N ALA A 92 16.36 1.62 9.20
CA ALA A 92 17.06 1.62 10.47
C ALA A 92 18.18 0.57 10.52
N GLN A 93 17.95 -0.59 9.93
CA GLN A 93 18.92 -1.68 9.86
C GLN A 93 19.80 -1.62 8.61
N ARG A 94 19.61 -0.61 7.76
CA ARG A 94 20.33 -0.42 6.50
C ARG A 94 20.27 -1.65 5.59
N LEU A 95 19.11 -2.28 5.54
CA LEU A 95 18.88 -3.42 4.65
C LEU A 95 18.75 -2.94 3.20
N LYS A 96 19.35 -3.66 2.28
CA LYS A 96 19.28 -3.33 0.85
C LYS A 96 18.09 -3.97 0.16
N VAL A 97 17.62 -5.10 0.69
CA VAL A 97 16.48 -5.85 0.13
C VAL A 97 15.61 -6.34 1.28
N VAL A 98 14.33 -6.13 1.16
CA VAL A 98 13.33 -6.66 2.11
C VAL A 98 12.19 -7.26 1.31
N THR A 99 11.79 -8.47 1.67
CA THR A 99 10.65 -9.16 1.08
C THR A 99 9.68 -9.59 2.17
N GLY A 100 8.43 -9.73 1.80
CA GLY A 100 7.42 -10.22 2.76
C GLY A 100 6.05 -10.33 2.11
N GLU A 101 5.08 -10.68 2.94
CA GLU A 101 3.70 -10.86 2.55
C GLU A 101 2.78 -10.16 3.54
N LEU A 102 1.68 -9.60 3.02
CA LEU A 102 0.61 -9.01 3.82
C LEU A 102 -0.74 -9.44 3.26
N ARG A 103 -1.72 -9.61 4.14
CA ARG A 103 -3.10 -9.83 3.76
C ARG A 103 -3.88 -8.53 3.90
N CYS A 104 -4.78 -8.27 2.96
CA CYS A 104 -5.65 -7.09 3.05
C CYS A 104 -6.56 -7.23 4.27
N GLY A 105 -6.57 -6.19 5.11
CA GLY A 105 -7.44 -6.12 6.29
C GLY A 105 -8.80 -5.49 6.02
N GLY A 106 -9.10 -5.16 4.76
CA GLY A 106 -10.38 -4.57 4.39
C GLY A 106 -11.50 -5.58 4.29
N THR A 107 -12.66 -5.10 3.95
CA THR A 107 -13.86 -5.91 3.76
C THR A 107 -14.38 -5.79 2.34
N ARG A 108 -14.96 -6.86 1.83
CA ARG A 108 -15.65 -6.89 0.55
C ARG A 108 -17.14 -7.11 0.77
N LYS A 109 -17.94 -6.53 -0.09
CA LYS A 109 -19.37 -6.71 -0.06
C LYS A 109 -19.72 -8.05 -0.71
N ARG A 110 -20.34 -8.94 0.05
CA ARG A 110 -20.68 -10.29 -0.40
C ARG A 110 -22.16 -10.43 -0.79
N GLY A 111 -23.00 -9.51 -0.33
CA GLY A 111 -24.42 -9.46 -0.61
C GLY A 111 -25.00 -8.15 -0.08
N PRO A 112 -26.32 -7.91 -0.20
CA PRO A 112 -26.90 -6.64 0.19
C PRO A 112 -26.62 -6.23 1.63
N HIS A 113 -26.47 -7.23 2.52
CA HIS A 113 -26.29 -7.00 3.95
C HIS A 113 -25.11 -7.79 4.54
N GLU A 114 -24.30 -8.44 3.70
CA GLU A 114 -23.19 -9.26 4.16
C GLU A 114 -21.85 -8.63 3.78
N LYS A 115 -20.92 -8.65 4.73
CA LYS A 115 -19.53 -8.25 4.52
C LYS A 115 -18.62 -9.43 4.84
N ALA A 116 -17.60 -9.62 4.03
CA ALA A 116 -16.58 -10.65 4.22
C ALA A 116 -15.19 -10.02 4.20
N PRO A 117 -14.20 -10.59 4.90
CA PRO A 117 -12.82 -10.12 4.79
C PRO A 117 -12.32 -10.22 3.35
N CYS A 118 -11.63 -9.19 2.89
CA CYS A 118 -11.07 -9.18 1.53
C CYS A 118 -9.94 -10.21 1.38
N ARG A 119 -8.93 -10.14 2.25
CA ARG A 119 -7.82 -11.08 2.37
C ARG A 119 -7.00 -11.33 1.09
N ILE A 120 -7.03 -10.39 0.14
CA ILE A 120 -6.10 -10.44 -0.98
C ILE A 120 -4.67 -10.44 -0.44
N LEU A 121 -3.82 -11.30 -1.02
CA LEU A 121 -2.42 -11.41 -0.62
C LEU A 121 -1.56 -10.45 -1.42
N LEU A 122 -0.74 -9.68 -0.72
CA LEU A 122 0.33 -8.89 -1.32
C LEU A 122 1.67 -9.54 -1.00
N ARG A 123 2.47 -9.80 -2.05
CA ARG A 123 3.89 -10.11 -1.90
C ARG A 123 4.67 -8.87 -2.31
N TYR A 124 5.55 -8.40 -1.44
CA TYR A 124 6.31 -7.19 -1.69
C TYR A 124 7.80 -7.44 -1.67
N LYS A 125 8.51 -6.61 -2.43
CA LYS A 125 9.96 -6.53 -2.39
C LYS A 125 10.35 -5.05 -2.43
N LEU A 126 11.15 -4.63 -1.46
CA LEU A 126 11.73 -3.29 -1.44
C LEU A 126 13.23 -3.42 -1.70
N ASN A 127 13.74 -2.63 -2.64
CA ASN A 127 15.17 -2.47 -2.88
C ASN A 127 15.56 -1.05 -2.43
N LEU A 128 16.52 -0.96 -1.51
CA LEU A 128 16.92 0.30 -0.90
C LEU A 128 18.40 0.55 -1.20
N ASN A 129 18.71 1.78 -1.58
CA ASN A 129 20.09 2.24 -1.77
C ASN A 129 20.37 3.36 -0.77
N TYR A 130 21.56 3.35 -0.21
CA TYR A 130 22.00 4.32 0.79
C TYR A 130 23.23 5.06 0.32
N ASP A 131 23.45 6.18 0.96
CA ASP A 131 24.64 7.00 0.80
C ASP A 131 25.87 6.30 1.39
#